data_e4224e4295c97e8ef9a669f962a80f0b
#
_entry.id   e4224e4295c97e8ef9a669f962a80f0b
#
_cell.length_a   1.000
_cell.length_b   1.000
_cell.length_c   1.000
_cell.angle_alpha   90.00
_cell.angle_beta   90.00
_cell.angle_gamma   90.00
#
_symmetry.space_group_name_H-M   'P 1'
#
loop_
_entity.id
_entity.type
_entity.pdbx_description
1 polymer ?
#
loop_
_entity_poly.entity_id
_entity_poly.type
_entity_poly.pdbx_seq_one_letter_code
_entity_poly.pdbx_strand_id
1 'polypeptide(L)'
;MRASLRVIALFGLLAILLAACTSSDDEKSRREQRYYFLESLAQVESGGRQLQSPGLDRQSLTTALDRLDQGLKLAFQVERTFLDELDLRLGKNYQRYFVKGVENYRIGLEAGDQAQQRRGLQLLSRWGEFWQAEKAAIEARLSPG
;
A
#
# COMPACT_ATOMS: atom_id res chain seq x y z
N MET A 1 -38.61 -1.19 44.16
CA MET A 1 -37.33 -1.83 43.81
C MET A 1 -37.31 -2.61 42.47
N ARG A 2 -38.30 -2.44 41.55
CA ARG A 2 -38.31 -3.17 40.24
C ARG A 2 -37.96 -2.31 39.02
N ALA A 3 -37.71 -1.00 39.20
CA ALA A 3 -37.37 -0.09 38.09
C ALA A 3 -35.86 -0.07 37.75
N SER A 4 -34.97 -0.36 38.71
CA SER A 4 -33.51 -0.26 38.51
C SER A 4 -32.90 -1.39 37.64
N LEU A 5 -33.56 -2.56 37.60
CA LEU A 5 -33.06 -3.70 36.86
C LEU A 5 -33.22 -3.55 35.32
N ARG A 6 -34.29 -2.83 34.90
CA ARG A 6 -34.56 -2.63 33.45
C ARG A 6 -33.66 -1.59 32.81
N VAL A 7 -33.17 -0.61 33.58
CA VAL A 7 -32.25 0.43 33.08
C VAL A 7 -30.87 -0.14 32.84
N ILE A 8 -30.35 -1.03 33.72
CA ILE A 8 -29.06 -1.66 33.59
C ILE A 8 -29.03 -2.60 32.36
N ALA A 9 -30.08 -3.32 32.06
CA ALA A 9 -30.19 -4.19 30.89
C ALA A 9 -30.17 -3.41 29.57
N LEU A 10 -30.77 -2.21 29.53
CA LEU A 10 -30.80 -1.36 28.34
C LEU A 10 -29.41 -0.75 28.04
N PHE A 11 -28.66 -0.33 29.05
CA PHE A 11 -27.29 0.17 28.88
C PHE A 11 -26.32 -0.92 28.45
N GLY A 12 -26.46 -2.14 28.94
CA GLY A 12 -25.64 -3.29 28.51
C GLY A 12 -25.86 -3.65 27.04
N LEU A 13 -27.11 -3.61 26.56
CA LEU A 13 -27.45 -3.92 25.15
C LEU A 13 -26.94 -2.86 24.19
N LEU A 14 -27.00 -1.58 24.58
CA LEU A 14 -26.48 -0.46 23.75
C LEU A 14 -24.95 -0.51 23.60
N ALA A 15 -24.23 -0.87 24.68
CA ALA A 15 -22.77 -1.00 24.64
C ALA A 15 -22.31 -2.14 23.71
N ILE A 16 -23.02 -3.26 23.67
CA ILE A 16 -22.73 -4.39 22.78
C ILE A 16 -22.97 -4.03 21.32
N LEU A 17 -24.03 -3.27 21.01
CA LEU A 17 -24.32 -2.81 19.64
C LEU A 17 -23.26 -1.83 19.11
N LEU A 18 -22.75 -0.94 19.96
CA LEU A 18 -21.70 0.01 19.59
C LEU A 18 -20.37 -0.71 19.33
N ALA A 19 -20.01 -1.72 20.12
CA ALA A 19 -18.80 -2.50 19.94
C ALA A 19 -18.83 -3.35 18.64
N ALA A 20 -20.00 -3.86 18.26
CA ALA A 20 -20.16 -4.63 17.02
C ALA A 20 -20.02 -3.76 15.76
N CYS A 21 -20.47 -2.50 15.78
CA CYS A 21 -20.31 -1.56 14.66
C CYS A 21 -18.85 -1.15 14.45
N THR A 22 -18.09 -0.87 15.50
CA THR A 22 -16.69 -0.44 15.41
C THR A 22 -15.81 -1.55 14.84
N SER A 23 -16.00 -2.81 15.24
CA SER A 23 -15.20 -3.93 14.72
C SER A 23 -15.41 -4.20 13.24
N SER A 24 -16.61 -3.96 12.71
CA SER A 24 -16.92 -4.11 11.28
C SER A 24 -16.24 -3.04 10.41
N ASP A 25 -16.21 -1.79 10.90
CA ASP A 25 -15.61 -0.67 10.18
C ASP A 25 -14.08 -0.77 10.16
N ASP A 26 -13.47 -1.20 11.25
CA ASP A 26 -12.03 -1.43 11.34
C ASP A 26 -11.57 -2.55 10.40
N GLU A 27 -12.32 -3.65 10.32
CA GLU A 27 -12.00 -4.75 9.42
C GLU A 27 -12.15 -4.35 7.94
N LYS A 28 -13.16 -3.55 7.61
CA LYS A 28 -13.35 -3.01 6.26
C LYS A 28 -12.18 -2.09 5.89
N SER A 29 -11.80 -1.17 6.76
CA SER A 29 -10.66 -0.28 6.58
C SER A 29 -9.36 -1.06 6.35
N ARG A 30 -9.08 -2.08 7.16
CA ARG A 30 -7.89 -2.95 6.99
C ARG A 30 -7.89 -3.69 5.64
N ARG A 31 -9.03 -4.16 5.16
CA ARG A 31 -9.14 -4.80 3.83
C ARG A 31 -8.84 -3.82 2.71
N GLU A 32 -9.32 -2.59 2.80
CA GLU A 32 -9.03 -1.53 1.83
C GLU A 32 -7.55 -1.16 1.84
N GLN A 33 -6.94 -0.98 3.00
CA GLN A 33 -5.51 -0.68 3.14
C GLN A 33 -4.63 -1.79 2.57
N ARG A 34 -4.97 -3.05 2.85
CA ARG A 34 -4.32 -4.22 2.26
C ARG A 34 -4.41 -4.23 0.73
N TYR A 35 -5.60 -3.97 0.19
CA TYR A 35 -5.82 -3.87 -1.25
C TYR A 35 -4.94 -2.78 -1.87
N TYR A 36 -4.96 -1.56 -1.34
CA TYR A 36 -4.13 -0.47 -1.84
C TYR A 36 -2.64 -0.80 -1.81
N PHE A 37 -2.17 -1.39 -0.73
CA PHE A 37 -0.77 -1.79 -0.60
C PHE A 37 -0.37 -2.83 -1.65
N LEU A 38 -1.07 -3.95 -1.71
CA LEU A 38 -0.72 -5.04 -2.62
C LEU A 38 -0.88 -4.65 -4.09
N GLU A 39 -1.95 -3.94 -4.42
CA GLU A 39 -2.22 -3.51 -5.78
C GLU A 39 -1.21 -2.45 -6.25
N SER A 40 -0.78 -1.54 -5.36
CA SER A 40 0.28 -0.59 -5.69
C SER A 40 1.58 -1.28 -6.10
N LEU A 41 1.97 -2.33 -5.36
CA LEU A 41 3.16 -3.14 -5.70
C LEU A 41 2.98 -3.84 -7.05
N ALA A 42 1.83 -4.46 -7.28
CA ALA A 42 1.53 -5.20 -8.51
C ALA A 42 1.53 -4.30 -9.76
N GLN A 43 0.94 -3.11 -9.68
CA GLN A 43 0.92 -2.15 -10.78
C GLN A 43 2.32 -1.65 -11.13
N VAL A 44 3.11 -1.29 -10.11
CA VAL A 44 4.49 -0.83 -10.32
C VAL A 44 5.37 -1.93 -10.89
N GLU A 45 5.26 -3.15 -10.38
CA GLU A 45 6.01 -4.31 -10.91
C GLU A 45 5.64 -4.59 -12.37
N SER A 46 4.35 -4.54 -12.70
CA SER A 46 3.85 -4.77 -14.06
C SER A 46 4.36 -3.69 -15.03
N GLY A 47 4.28 -2.40 -14.64
CA GLY A 47 4.83 -1.29 -15.42
C GLY A 47 6.34 -1.41 -15.61
N GLY A 48 7.06 -1.74 -14.54
CA GLY A 48 8.51 -1.95 -14.57
C GLY A 48 8.95 -3.10 -15.49
N ARG A 49 8.24 -4.22 -15.47
CA ARG A 49 8.50 -5.34 -16.41
C ARG A 49 8.26 -4.94 -17.86
N GLN A 50 7.21 -4.17 -18.13
CA GLN A 50 6.91 -3.70 -19.49
C GLN A 50 8.00 -2.77 -20.01
N LEU A 51 8.55 -1.88 -19.16
CA LEU A 51 9.67 -1.00 -19.53
C LEU A 51 10.97 -1.73 -19.85
N GLN A 52 11.15 -2.96 -19.36
CA GLN A 52 12.31 -3.81 -19.62
C GLN A 52 12.13 -4.70 -20.85
N SER A 53 10.97 -4.68 -21.50
CA SER A 53 10.70 -5.51 -22.67
C SER A 53 11.52 -5.04 -23.88
N PRO A 54 12.17 -5.94 -24.63
CA PRO A 54 12.87 -5.57 -25.83
C PRO A 54 11.87 -5.06 -26.90
N GLY A 55 12.24 -4.00 -27.64
CA GLY A 55 11.41 -3.44 -28.69
C GLY A 55 10.25 -2.59 -28.16
N LEU A 56 10.42 -1.93 -27.02
CA LEU A 56 9.43 -1.03 -26.42
C LEU A 56 8.98 0.04 -27.44
N ASP A 57 7.75 -0.05 -27.91
CA ASP A 57 7.12 0.96 -28.75
C ASP A 57 6.46 2.06 -27.92
N ARG A 58 5.98 3.10 -28.61
CA ARG A 58 5.35 4.27 -27.97
C ARG A 58 4.11 3.87 -27.15
N GLN A 59 3.30 2.94 -27.66
CA GLN A 59 2.07 2.50 -26.98
C GLN A 59 2.42 1.73 -25.70
N SER A 60 3.39 0.82 -25.78
CA SER A 60 3.89 0.07 -24.64
C SER A 60 4.50 0.97 -23.58
N LEU A 61 5.24 2.01 -23.99
CA LEU A 61 5.77 3.01 -23.05
C LEU A 61 4.63 3.76 -22.35
N THR A 62 3.62 4.23 -23.07
CA THR A 62 2.46 4.91 -22.48
C THR A 62 1.75 4.00 -21.48
N THR A 63 1.47 2.76 -21.85
CA THR A 63 0.83 1.79 -20.96
C THR A 63 1.66 1.51 -19.71
N ALA A 64 2.98 1.44 -19.82
CA ALA A 64 3.86 1.26 -18.66
C ALA A 64 3.83 2.47 -17.73
N LEU A 65 3.86 3.68 -18.27
CA LEU A 65 3.76 4.93 -17.50
C LEU A 65 2.40 5.04 -16.77
N ASP A 66 1.30 4.68 -17.45
CA ASP A 66 -0.04 4.63 -16.84
C ASP A 66 -0.10 3.67 -15.65
N ARG A 67 0.56 2.52 -15.75
CA ARG A 67 0.65 1.55 -14.64
C ARG A 67 1.46 2.10 -13.47
N LEU A 68 2.58 2.76 -13.72
CA LEU A 68 3.37 3.42 -12.66
C LEU A 68 2.55 4.51 -11.97
N ASP A 69 1.80 5.32 -12.74
CA ASP A 69 0.94 6.37 -12.20
C ASP A 69 -0.21 5.79 -11.36
N GLN A 70 -0.84 4.72 -11.83
CA GLN A 70 -1.89 4.03 -11.10
C GLN A 70 -1.34 3.40 -9.80
N GLY A 71 -0.18 2.77 -9.86
CA GLY A 71 0.51 2.25 -8.67
C GLY A 71 0.81 3.34 -7.65
N LEU A 72 1.26 4.53 -8.08
CA LEU A 72 1.47 5.68 -7.19
C LEU A 72 0.17 6.20 -6.56
N LYS A 73 -0.92 6.32 -7.35
CA LYS A 73 -2.23 6.75 -6.83
C LYS A 73 -2.72 5.82 -5.73
N LEU A 74 -2.57 4.51 -5.90
CA LEU A 74 -2.89 3.53 -4.87
C LEU A 74 -1.94 3.64 -3.67
N ALA A 75 -0.64 3.82 -3.92
CA ALA A 75 0.36 3.95 -2.86
C ALA A 75 0.10 5.14 -1.93
N PHE A 76 -0.44 6.24 -2.45
CA PHE A 76 -0.83 7.40 -1.65
C PHE A 76 -2.08 7.18 -0.79
N GLN A 77 -2.88 6.13 -1.06
CA GLN A 77 -4.02 5.75 -0.22
C GLN A 77 -3.60 4.86 0.96
N VAL A 78 -2.38 4.32 0.93
CA VAL A 78 -1.90 3.43 1.99
C VAL A 78 -1.50 4.25 3.21
N GLU A 79 -2.17 3.99 4.33
CA GLU A 79 -1.89 4.64 5.60
C GLU A 79 -0.60 4.10 6.22
N ARG A 80 0.22 4.99 6.71
CA ARG A 80 1.47 4.61 7.37
C ARG A 80 1.23 3.74 8.60
N THR A 81 0.20 4.04 9.39
CA THR A 81 -0.18 3.28 10.58
C THR A 81 -0.45 1.83 10.26
N PHE A 82 -1.19 1.56 9.17
CA PHE A 82 -1.42 0.20 8.68
C PHE A 82 -0.10 -0.54 8.36
N LEU A 83 0.83 0.13 7.67
CA LEU A 83 2.11 -0.47 7.33
C LEU A 83 3.00 -0.71 8.56
N ASP A 84 3.02 0.23 9.51
CA ASP A 84 3.79 0.13 10.75
C ASP A 84 3.23 -0.98 11.68
N GLU A 85 1.94 -1.33 11.59
CA GLU A 85 1.35 -2.51 12.25
C GLU A 85 1.86 -3.83 11.66
N LEU A 86 2.15 -3.88 10.36
CA LEU A 86 2.73 -5.06 9.71
C LEU A 86 4.21 -5.22 10.04
N ASP A 87 4.99 -4.15 9.98
CA ASP A 87 6.38 -4.08 10.40
C ASP A 87 6.77 -2.62 10.66
N LEU A 88 7.41 -2.33 11.80
CA LEU A 88 7.76 -0.97 12.24
C LEU A 88 8.64 -0.19 11.25
N ARG A 89 9.34 -0.88 10.34
CA ARG A 89 10.19 -0.28 9.31
C ARG A 89 9.46 -0.15 7.97
N LEU A 90 8.34 -0.86 7.79
CA LEU A 90 7.66 -0.96 6.49
C LEU A 90 7.16 0.41 6.03
N GLY A 91 6.43 1.14 6.87
CA GLY A 91 5.88 2.44 6.52
C GLY A 91 6.95 3.44 6.08
N LYS A 92 8.08 3.51 6.82
CA LYS A 92 9.21 4.37 6.48
C LYS A 92 9.88 3.97 5.16
N ASN A 93 10.15 2.67 4.96
CA ASN A 93 10.82 2.16 3.77
C ASN A 93 9.92 2.26 2.53
N TYR A 94 8.62 1.99 2.68
CA TYR A 94 7.64 2.15 1.63
C TYR A 94 7.58 3.59 1.11
N GLN A 95 7.43 4.58 1.99
CA GLN A 95 7.40 5.99 1.58
C GLN A 95 8.72 6.46 1.00
N ARG A 96 9.84 6.12 1.64
CA ARG A 96 11.16 6.64 1.27
C ARG A 96 11.72 5.99 0.01
N TYR A 97 11.55 4.68 -0.14
CA TYR A 97 12.20 3.93 -1.20
C TYR A 97 11.25 3.53 -2.31
N PHE A 98 10.05 3.02 -1.98
CA PHE A 98 9.08 2.63 -3.01
C PHE A 98 8.40 3.85 -3.63
N VAL A 99 7.65 4.62 -2.87
CA VAL A 99 6.87 5.75 -3.40
C VAL A 99 7.77 6.78 -4.08
N LYS A 100 8.81 7.26 -3.38
CA LYS A 100 9.76 8.22 -3.95
C LYS A 100 10.59 7.65 -5.09
N GLY A 101 10.87 6.36 -5.09
CA GLY A 101 11.56 5.67 -6.17
C GLY A 101 10.73 5.67 -7.45
N VAL A 102 9.47 5.24 -7.37
CA VAL A 102 8.53 5.24 -8.51
C VAL A 102 8.29 6.66 -9.03
N GLU A 103 8.03 7.62 -8.13
CA GLU A 103 7.81 9.02 -8.48
C GLU A 103 8.99 9.59 -9.29
N ASN A 104 10.22 9.47 -8.78
CA ASN A 104 11.42 9.95 -9.48
C ASN A 104 11.64 9.24 -10.81
N TYR A 105 11.45 7.93 -10.85
CA TYR A 105 11.65 7.15 -12.07
C TYR A 105 10.65 7.54 -13.15
N ARG A 106 9.36 7.65 -12.81
CA ARG A 106 8.28 8.06 -13.72
C ARG A 106 8.52 9.47 -14.28
N ILE A 107 8.76 10.45 -13.40
CA ILE A 107 9.01 11.84 -13.83
C ILE A 107 10.25 11.91 -14.73
N GLY A 108 11.32 11.19 -14.38
CA GLY A 108 12.52 11.13 -15.19
C GLY A 108 12.30 10.51 -16.57
N LEU A 109 11.43 9.51 -16.69
CA LEU A 109 11.03 8.93 -17.98
C LEU A 109 10.25 9.93 -18.83
N GLU A 110 9.26 10.60 -18.26
CA GLU A 110 8.44 11.58 -18.96
C GLU A 110 9.25 12.78 -19.44
N ALA A 111 10.19 13.26 -18.63
CA ALA A 111 11.04 14.40 -18.93
C ALA A 111 12.29 14.05 -19.78
N GLY A 112 12.59 12.77 -19.97
CA GLY A 112 13.85 12.33 -20.55
C GLY A 112 15.08 12.59 -19.66
N ASP A 113 14.87 12.85 -18.36
CA ASP A 113 15.93 13.13 -17.37
C ASP A 113 16.54 11.82 -16.84
N GLN A 114 17.68 11.45 -17.42
CA GLN A 114 18.42 10.24 -17.01
C GLN A 114 18.95 10.31 -15.56
N ALA A 115 19.25 11.49 -15.03
CA ALA A 115 19.73 11.62 -13.66
C ALA A 115 18.60 11.33 -12.68
N GLN A 116 17.41 11.81 -12.96
CA GLN A 116 16.22 11.55 -12.17
C GLN A 116 15.77 10.08 -12.26
N GLN A 117 15.83 9.48 -13.47
CA GLN A 117 15.59 8.04 -13.65
C GLN A 117 16.54 7.20 -12.78
N ARG A 118 17.87 7.48 -12.83
CA ARG A 118 18.84 6.78 -11.99
C ARG A 118 18.56 6.90 -10.50
N ARG A 119 18.19 8.10 -10.02
CA ARG A 119 17.79 8.29 -8.61
C ARG A 119 16.58 7.42 -8.24
N GLY A 120 15.58 7.36 -9.11
CA GLY A 120 14.41 6.51 -8.93
C GLY A 120 14.81 5.04 -8.81
N LEU A 121 15.61 4.53 -9.76
CA LEU A 121 16.09 3.14 -9.75
C LEU A 121 16.94 2.81 -8.51
N GLN A 122 17.77 3.72 -8.02
CA GLN A 122 18.54 3.51 -6.80
C GLN A 122 17.63 3.36 -5.56
N LEU A 123 16.57 4.15 -5.47
CA LEU A 123 15.59 4.03 -4.39
C LEU A 123 14.82 2.71 -4.51
N LEU A 124 14.37 2.35 -5.71
CA LEU A 124 13.66 1.09 -5.96
C LEU A 124 14.54 -0.14 -5.68
N SER A 125 15.85 -0.07 -5.95
CA SER A 125 16.79 -1.13 -5.57
C SER A 125 16.79 -1.34 -4.05
N ARG A 126 16.87 -0.26 -3.26
CA ARG A 126 16.82 -0.33 -1.79
C ARG A 126 15.47 -0.87 -1.29
N TRP A 127 14.39 -0.52 -1.96
CA TRP A 127 13.10 -1.10 -1.69
C TRP A 127 13.10 -2.61 -1.96
N GLY A 128 13.64 -3.04 -3.10
CA GLY A 128 13.75 -4.46 -3.46
C GLY A 128 14.54 -5.27 -2.45
N GLU A 129 15.67 -4.75 -1.95
CA GLU A 129 16.48 -5.38 -0.91
C GLU A 129 15.68 -5.56 0.40
N PHE A 130 15.01 -4.50 0.85
CA PHE A 130 14.16 -4.55 2.04
C PHE A 130 13.00 -5.53 1.85
N TRP A 131 12.32 -5.46 0.70
CA TRP A 131 11.16 -6.29 0.42
C TRP A 131 11.53 -7.78 0.36
N GLN A 132 12.63 -8.13 -0.29
CA GLN A 132 13.10 -9.52 -0.33
C GLN A 132 13.44 -10.07 1.06
N ALA A 133 14.00 -9.27 1.94
CA ALA A 133 14.33 -9.69 3.28
C ALA A 133 13.10 -9.90 4.17
N GLU A 134 12.06 -9.07 4.03
CA GLU A 134 10.93 -9.02 4.98
C GLU A 134 9.60 -9.57 4.40
N LYS A 135 9.54 -9.83 3.08
CA LYS A 135 8.32 -10.20 2.37
C LYS A 135 7.54 -11.33 3.05
N ALA A 136 8.20 -12.43 3.37
CA ALA A 136 7.55 -13.59 3.94
C ALA A 136 6.88 -13.30 5.29
N ALA A 137 7.54 -12.51 6.15
CA ALA A 137 6.99 -12.12 7.43
C ALA A 137 5.81 -11.13 7.29
N ILE A 138 5.91 -10.19 6.34
CA ILE A 138 4.86 -9.22 6.05
C ILE A 138 3.63 -9.92 5.44
N GLU A 139 3.82 -10.81 4.46
CA GLU A 139 2.73 -11.56 3.83
C GLU A 139 2.00 -12.48 4.81
N ALA A 140 2.72 -13.09 5.77
CA ALA A 140 2.10 -13.87 6.83
C ALA A 140 1.16 -13.04 7.72
N ARG A 141 1.48 -11.76 7.96
CA ARG A 141 0.62 -10.83 8.72
C ARG A 141 -0.51 -10.23 7.88
N LEU A 142 -0.36 -10.18 6.56
CA LEU A 142 -1.40 -9.75 5.64
C LEU A 142 -2.46 -10.83 5.42
N SER A 143 -2.16 -12.11 5.66
CA SER A 143 -3.12 -13.20 5.50
C SER A 143 -4.23 -13.07 6.54
N PRO A 144 -5.52 -13.16 6.13
CA PRO A 144 -6.60 -13.25 7.11
C PRO A 144 -6.42 -14.52 7.93
N GLY A 145 -6.45 -14.38 9.25
CA GLY A 145 -6.47 -15.50 10.19
C GLY A 145 -7.77 -16.31 10.07
#